data_af96b5e4b066696bd5a67d0a6e1559b0
#
_entry.id   af96b5e4b066696bd5a67d0a6e1559b0
#
_cell.length_a   1.000
_cell.length_b   1.000
_cell.length_c   1.000
_cell.angle_alpha   90.00
_cell.angle_beta   90.00
_cell.angle_gamma   90.00
#
_symmetry.space_group_name_H-M   'P 1'
#
loop_
_entity.id
_entity.type
_entity.pdbx_description
1 polymer ?
#
loop_
_entity_poly.entity_id
_entity_poly.type
_entity_poly.pdbx_seq_one_letter_code
_entity_poly.pdbx_strand_id
1 'polypeptide(L)'
;MATYPVLEGKNAVLFERLLENAKKEPAQLIPYQTSLSYDPKRDTDSTTTKMGNVPTASNIETDLEVEFLNAISKAADDIYDSLYFNKKIEVWKVHLDRVRSDGKVYAEYMRGIVSEDSNDNDADDHSTRDATFTIDGIAKRGWTDLPADIKEEIDYVFRDLAKIADDGEGSGDAFKDDDRGVGANEKEEATNPAN
;
A
#
# COMPACT_ATOMS: atom_id res chain seq x y z
N MET A 1 -4.70 -23.96 19.58
CA MET A 1 -3.48 -23.11 19.33
C MET A 1 -3.97 -21.81 18.70
N ALA A 2 -3.45 -20.67 19.13
CA ALA A 2 -3.77 -19.42 18.46
C ALA A 2 -3.15 -19.44 17.05
N THR A 3 -3.97 -19.24 16.03
CA THR A 3 -3.50 -19.09 14.64
C THR A 3 -3.17 -17.63 14.41
N TYR A 4 -1.92 -17.33 14.06
CA TYR A 4 -1.50 -15.97 13.71
C TYR A 4 -1.60 -15.81 12.19
N PRO A 5 -2.34 -14.83 11.67
CA PRO A 5 -2.39 -14.57 10.23
C PRO A 5 -1.00 -14.12 9.73
N VAL A 6 -0.61 -14.65 8.58
CA VAL A 6 0.63 -14.25 7.90
C VAL A 6 0.31 -13.10 6.97
N LEU A 7 1.13 -12.03 7.02
CA LEU A 7 0.99 -10.89 6.11
C LEU A 7 1.52 -11.27 4.73
N GLU A 8 0.80 -10.88 3.68
CA GLU A 8 1.20 -11.11 2.30
C GLU A 8 1.87 -9.88 1.70
N GLY A 9 2.99 -10.07 1.00
CA GLY A 9 3.77 -8.97 0.41
C GLY A 9 2.97 -8.09 -0.55
N LYS A 10 2.05 -8.67 -1.33
CA LYS A 10 1.17 -7.92 -2.24
C LYS A 10 0.24 -6.93 -1.54
N ASN A 11 0.00 -7.10 -0.23
CA ASN A 11 -0.86 -6.26 0.60
C ASN A 11 -0.08 -5.14 1.30
N ALA A 12 1.23 -5.04 1.08
CA ALA A 12 2.06 -3.93 1.54
C ALA A 12 2.27 -2.96 0.37
N VAL A 13 1.69 -1.77 0.45
CA VAL A 13 1.73 -0.76 -0.61
C VAL A 13 2.25 0.58 -0.09
N LEU A 14 2.88 1.35 -0.96
CA LEU A 14 3.43 2.65 -0.65
C LEU A 14 2.56 3.77 -1.23
N PHE A 15 2.22 4.72 -0.37
CA PHE A 15 1.62 5.99 -0.73
C PHE A 15 2.65 7.08 -0.53
N GLU A 16 2.54 8.13 -1.32
CA GLU A 16 3.43 9.27 -1.25
C GLU A 16 2.67 10.61 -1.39
N ARG A 17 3.35 11.69 -1.04
CA ARG A 17 2.93 13.07 -1.28
C ARG A 17 4.09 14.01 -1.00
N LEU A 18 4.31 15.04 -1.84
CA LEU A 18 5.23 16.12 -1.48
C LEU A 18 4.75 16.83 -0.19
N LEU A 19 5.67 17.05 0.76
CA LEU A 19 5.35 17.69 2.04
C LEU A 19 4.73 19.09 1.88
N GLU A 20 5.14 19.84 0.86
CA GLU A 20 4.60 21.17 0.54
C GLU A 20 3.12 21.13 0.13
N ASN A 21 2.65 19.99 -0.35
CA ASN A 21 1.28 19.74 -0.77
C ASN A 21 0.38 19.18 0.33
N ALA A 22 0.90 18.91 1.52
CA ALA A 22 0.18 18.27 2.62
C ALA A 22 -1.15 18.93 3.02
N LYS A 23 -1.30 20.24 2.77
CA LYS A 23 -2.54 20.99 3.08
C LYS A 23 -3.48 21.13 1.87
N LYS A 24 -3.07 20.68 0.69
CA LYS A 24 -3.80 20.91 -0.56
C LYS A 24 -4.43 19.65 -1.13
N GLU A 25 -3.79 18.51 -0.91
CA GLU A 25 -4.16 17.26 -1.55
C GLU A 25 -3.89 16.05 -0.65
N PRO A 26 -4.61 14.92 -0.84
CA PRO A 26 -4.35 13.68 -0.14
C PRO A 26 -3.04 13.02 -0.60
N ALA A 27 -2.58 12.02 0.14
CA ALA A 27 -1.52 11.13 -0.33
C ALA A 27 -2.04 10.28 -1.50
N GLN A 28 -1.15 9.92 -2.41
CA GLN A 28 -1.44 9.15 -3.62
C GLN A 28 -0.77 7.79 -3.55
N LEU A 29 -1.44 6.76 -4.05
CA LEU A 29 -0.85 5.46 -4.25
C LEU A 29 0.18 5.55 -5.40
N ILE A 30 1.38 5.02 -5.21
CA ILE A 30 2.28 4.74 -6.33
C ILE A 30 1.66 3.58 -7.10
N PRO A 31 1.29 3.76 -8.38
CA PRO A 31 0.59 2.71 -9.12
C PRO A 31 1.53 1.57 -9.52
N TYR A 32 0.96 0.37 -9.70
CA TYR A 32 1.63 -0.82 -10.25
C TYR A 32 2.95 -1.21 -9.56
N GLN A 33 2.98 -1.14 -8.23
CA GLN A 33 4.13 -1.56 -7.43
C GLN A 33 4.39 -3.06 -7.61
N THR A 34 5.63 -3.41 -7.90
CA THR A 34 6.10 -4.80 -8.07
C THR A 34 6.90 -5.28 -6.87
N SER A 35 7.63 -4.37 -6.23
CA SER A 35 8.43 -4.65 -5.04
C SER A 35 8.44 -3.46 -4.07
N LEU A 36 8.51 -3.76 -2.78
CA LEU A 36 8.65 -2.76 -1.72
C LEU A 36 9.60 -3.30 -0.65
N SER A 37 10.76 -2.68 -0.53
CA SER A 37 11.76 -2.98 0.49
C SER A 37 11.76 -1.91 1.58
N TYR A 38 11.83 -2.33 2.84
CA TYR A 38 11.88 -1.45 4.00
C TYR A 38 12.93 -1.98 4.98
N ASP A 39 14.07 -1.32 5.04
CA ASP A 39 15.25 -1.78 5.79
C ASP A 39 15.71 -0.73 6.84
N PRO A 40 15.05 -0.67 8.00
CA PRO A 40 15.51 0.13 9.12
C PRO A 40 16.69 -0.55 9.82
N LYS A 41 17.83 0.12 9.88
CA LYS A 41 19.05 -0.39 10.50
C LYS A 41 19.62 0.57 11.53
N ARG A 42 20.42 0.03 12.42
CA ARG A 42 21.13 0.79 13.45
C ARG A 42 22.53 0.21 13.64
N ASP A 43 23.53 1.03 13.52
CA ASP A 43 24.87 0.63 13.88
C ASP A 43 25.04 0.58 15.40
N THR A 44 25.75 -0.42 15.85
CA THR A 44 26.10 -0.59 17.27
C THR A 44 27.61 -0.65 17.41
N ASP A 45 28.15 0.17 18.31
CA ASP A 45 29.52 0.13 18.71
C ASP A 45 29.62 -0.34 20.17
N SER A 46 30.78 -0.76 20.63
CA SER A 46 30.98 -1.16 22.02
C SER A 46 32.24 -0.59 22.59
N THR A 47 32.13 0.01 23.75
CA THR A 47 33.29 0.48 24.54
C THR A 47 33.66 -0.58 25.58
N THR A 48 34.87 -1.10 25.50
CA THR A 48 35.39 -2.04 26.51
C THR A 48 35.75 -1.27 27.76
N THR A 49 35.16 -1.66 28.88
CA THR A 49 35.48 -1.12 30.21
C THR A 49 36.10 -2.20 31.10
N LYS A 50 36.66 -1.80 32.21
CA LYS A 50 37.18 -2.75 33.21
C LYS A 50 36.12 -3.65 33.83
N MET A 51 34.82 -3.31 33.63
CA MET A 51 33.66 -4.05 34.16
C MET A 51 32.89 -4.80 33.04
N GLY A 52 33.40 -4.80 31.79
CA GLY A 52 32.78 -5.44 30.64
C GLY A 52 32.51 -4.47 29.47
N ASN A 53 31.96 -4.97 28.38
CA ASN A 53 31.63 -4.17 27.20
C ASN A 53 30.28 -3.43 27.39
N VAL A 54 30.30 -2.14 27.12
CA VAL A 54 29.10 -1.29 27.13
C VAL A 54 28.75 -0.96 25.68
N PRO A 55 27.57 -1.47 25.16
CA PRO A 55 27.15 -1.17 23.80
C PRO A 55 26.62 0.28 23.69
N THR A 56 26.98 0.93 22.61
CA THR A 56 26.45 2.24 22.21
C THR A 56 25.77 2.08 20.87
N ALA A 57 24.54 2.58 20.73
CA ALA A 57 23.75 2.49 19.51
C ALA A 57 23.69 3.84 18.79
N SER A 58 23.87 3.85 17.47
CA SER A 58 23.67 5.02 16.62
C SER A 58 22.19 5.38 16.47
N ASN A 59 21.90 6.43 15.73
CA ASN A 59 20.54 6.69 15.24
C ASN A 59 20.09 5.59 14.27
N ILE A 60 18.78 5.44 14.11
CA ILE A 60 18.21 4.57 13.07
C ILE A 60 18.38 5.26 11.72
N GLU A 61 18.89 4.51 10.77
CA GLU A 61 18.87 4.82 9.34
C GLU A 61 17.89 3.88 8.68
N THR A 62 17.09 4.40 7.75
CA THR A 62 16.05 3.61 7.07
C THR A 62 16.18 3.83 5.58
N ASP A 63 16.43 2.75 4.86
CA ASP A 63 16.34 2.70 3.42
C ASP A 63 14.95 2.16 3.06
N LEU A 64 14.25 2.86 2.20
CA LEU A 64 12.95 2.48 1.66
C LEU A 64 13.06 2.51 0.14
N GLU A 65 12.75 1.39 -0.51
CA GLU A 65 12.88 1.22 -1.94
C GLU A 65 11.57 0.67 -2.49
N VAL A 66 11.12 1.24 -3.61
CA VAL A 66 9.92 0.79 -4.31
C VAL A 66 10.20 0.63 -5.79
N GLU A 67 9.90 -0.54 -6.32
CA GLU A 67 9.90 -0.84 -7.75
C GLU A 67 8.47 -0.85 -8.27
N PHE A 68 8.23 -0.24 -9.42
CA PHE A 68 6.91 -0.13 -10.04
C PHE A 68 7.00 0.01 -11.56
N LEU A 69 5.91 -0.33 -12.26
CA LEU A 69 5.84 -0.05 -13.70
C LEU A 69 5.73 1.47 -13.89
N ASN A 70 6.57 2.00 -14.78
CA ASN A 70 6.65 3.43 -15.04
C ASN A 70 5.39 3.93 -15.77
N ALA A 71 4.41 4.36 -15.00
CA ALA A 71 3.15 4.92 -15.49
C ALA A 71 3.13 6.43 -15.40
N ILE A 72 2.40 7.07 -16.31
CA ILE A 72 2.14 8.52 -16.23
C ILE A 72 1.23 8.76 -15.03
N SER A 73 1.81 9.24 -13.93
CA SER A 73 1.10 9.51 -12.68
C SER A 73 1.71 10.70 -11.95
N LYS A 74 0.91 11.36 -11.13
CA LYS A 74 1.41 12.45 -10.29
C LYS A 74 2.45 11.94 -9.28
N ALA A 75 2.29 10.72 -8.75
CA ALA A 75 3.27 10.11 -7.87
C ALA A 75 4.64 9.96 -8.55
N ALA A 76 4.68 9.61 -9.84
CA ALA A 76 5.91 9.53 -10.59
C ALA A 76 6.59 10.91 -10.75
N ASP A 77 5.80 11.98 -10.93
CA ASP A 77 6.31 13.36 -11.03
C ASP A 77 6.76 13.88 -9.66
N ASP A 78 6.05 13.58 -8.58
CA ASP A 78 6.42 13.98 -7.21
C ASP A 78 7.74 13.32 -6.77
N ILE A 79 8.00 12.06 -7.16
CA ILE A 79 9.29 11.37 -6.96
C ILE A 79 10.41 12.10 -7.71
N TYR A 80 10.19 12.43 -8.99
CA TYR A 80 11.12 13.22 -9.79
C TYR A 80 11.42 14.56 -9.13
N ASP A 81 10.40 15.30 -8.74
CA ASP A 81 10.52 16.60 -8.10
C ASP A 81 11.28 16.52 -6.76
N SER A 82 11.07 15.46 -5.97
CA SER A 82 11.80 15.24 -4.74
C SER A 82 13.30 15.09 -5.00
N LEU A 83 13.68 14.27 -5.99
CA LEU A 83 15.08 14.03 -6.33
C LEU A 83 15.77 15.26 -6.91
N TYR A 84 15.19 15.85 -7.96
CA TYR A 84 15.84 16.92 -8.73
C TYR A 84 15.79 18.28 -8.06
N PHE A 85 14.75 18.56 -7.28
CA PHE A 85 14.57 19.86 -6.61
C PHE A 85 14.70 19.79 -5.09
N ASN A 86 15.17 18.65 -4.56
CA ASN A 86 15.37 18.42 -3.12
C ASN A 86 14.11 18.74 -2.29
N LYS A 87 12.94 18.40 -2.81
CA LYS A 87 11.68 18.58 -2.11
C LYS A 87 11.47 17.45 -1.11
N LYS A 88 11.04 17.79 0.11
CA LYS A 88 10.68 16.77 1.11
C LYS A 88 9.42 16.04 0.68
N ILE A 89 9.45 14.73 0.84
CA ILE A 89 8.34 13.83 0.54
C ILE A 89 7.87 13.13 1.80
N GLU A 90 6.58 12.95 1.91
CA GLU A 90 5.93 12.11 2.92
C GLU A 90 5.57 10.77 2.29
N VAL A 91 5.82 9.67 2.99
CA VAL A 91 5.49 8.33 2.51
C VAL A 91 4.79 7.52 3.60
N TRP A 92 3.85 6.69 3.19
CA TRP A 92 3.11 5.76 4.04
C TRP A 92 3.23 4.35 3.49
N LYS A 93 3.89 3.47 4.23
CA LYS A 93 3.84 2.04 3.98
C LYS A 93 2.58 1.49 4.65
N VAL A 94 1.61 1.09 3.87
CA VAL A 94 0.28 0.66 4.31
C VAL A 94 0.17 -0.87 4.18
N HIS A 95 -0.35 -1.52 5.22
CA HIS A 95 -0.66 -2.95 5.22
C HIS A 95 -2.17 -3.15 5.09
N LEU A 96 -2.62 -3.51 3.89
CA LEU A 96 -4.04 -3.64 3.54
C LEU A 96 -4.74 -4.79 4.28
N ASP A 97 -4.00 -5.84 4.62
CA ASP A 97 -4.47 -7.02 5.35
C ASP A 97 -4.48 -6.84 6.88
N ARG A 98 -3.95 -5.72 7.39
CA ARG A 98 -3.95 -5.41 8.82
C ARG A 98 -4.98 -4.34 9.14
N VAL A 99 -6.24 -4.80 9.26
CA VAL A 99 -7.42 -3.94 9.48
C VAL A 99 -7.83 -3.99 10.94
N ARG A 100 -8.10 -2.82 11.53
CA ARG A 100 -8.67 -2.69 12.86
C ARG A 100 -10.20 -2.76 12.80
N SER A 101 -10.86 -3.04 13.93
CA SER A 101 -12.33 -3.20 14.03
C SER A 101 -13.16 -1.98 13.57
N ASP A 102 -12.55 -0.81 13.49
CA ASP A 102 -13.16 0.42 12.97
C ASP A 102 -12.90 0.65 11.45
N GLY A 103 -12.36 -0.36 10.76
CA GLY A 103 -12.08 -0.32 9.32
C GLY A 103 -10.77 0.38 8.93
N LYS A 104 -10.01 0.92 9.88
CA LYS A 104 -8.72 1.55 9.60
C LYS A 104 -7.62 0.54 9.36
N VAL A 105 -6.73 0.83 8.42
CA VAL A 105 -5.57 0.00 8.07
C VAL A 105 -4.32 0.48 8.80
N TYR A 106 -3.43 -0.46 9.09
CA TYR A 106 -2.15 -0.15 9.71
C TYR A 106 -1.20 0.49 8.71
N ALA A 107 -0.52 1.56 9.14
CA ALA A 107 0.44 2.28 8.32
C ALA A 107 1.67 2.71 9.12
N GLU A 108 2.80 2.80 8.42
CA GLU A 108 4.06 3.37 8.89
C GLU A 108 4.32 4.66 8.10
N TYR A 109 4.22 5.79 8.80
CA TYR A 109 4.43 7.11 8.24
C TYR A 109 5.89 7.54 8.37
N MET A 110 6.43 8.06 7.29
CA MET A 110 7.82 8.51 7.19
C MET A 110 7.91 9.82 6.42
N ARG A 111 9.03 10.53 6.62
CA ARG A 111 9.42 11.71 5.83
C ARG A 111 10.84 11.53 5.36
N GLY A 112 11.14 12.05 4.20
CA GLY A 112 12.49 11.98 3.65
C GLY A 112 12.64 12.76 2.37
N ILE A 113 13.58 12.31 1.58
CA ILE A 113 13.81 12.74 0.19
C ILE A 113 14.05 11.49 -0.65
N VAL A 114 13.79 11.59 -1.94
CA VAL A 114 14.24 10.59 -2.90
C VAL A 114 15.75 10.78 -3.09
N SER A 115 16.51 9.71 -2.95
CA SER A 115 17.97 9.72 -3.09
C SER A 115 18.44 9.11 -4.41
N GLU A 116 17.65 8.19 -4.97
CA GLU A 116 17.93 7.54 -6.23
C GLU A 116 16.61 7.26 -6.97
N ASP A 117 16.65 7.32 -8.29
CA ASP A 117 15.52 7.04 -9.17
C ASP A 117 16.07 6.53 -10.50
N SER A 118 15.99 5.24 -10.71
CA SER A 118 16.47 4.56 -11.91
C SER A 118 15.31 4.08 -12.78
N ASN A 119 15.51 4.10 -14.09
CA ASN A 119 14.53 3.63 -15.07
C ASN A 119 15.17 2.59 -15.96
N ASP A 120 14.47 1.48 -16.17
CA ASP A 120 14.82 0.47 -17.14
C ASP A 120 13.79 0.46 -18.29
N ASN A 121 14.27 0.50 -19.54
CA ASN A 121 13.44 0.74 -20.72
C ASN A 121 13.81 -0.22 -21.86
N ASP A 122 13.66 -1.52 -21.62
CA ASP A 122 13.89 -2.54 -22.65
C ASP A 122 12.81 -2.48 -23.73
N ALA A 123 13.21 -2.75 -24.98
CA ALA A 123 12.32 -2.56 -26.14
C ALA A 123 11.16 -3.56 -26.21
N ASP A 124 11.29 -4.68 -25.54
CA ASP A 124 10.32 -5.80 -25.54
C ASP A 124 9.56 -5.99 -24.23
N ASP A 125 9.76 -5.06 -23.27
CA ASP A 125 9.07 -5.10 -21.97
C ASP A 125 8.50 -3.73 -21.57
N HIS A 126 7.72 -3.72 -20.50
CA HIS A 126 7.26 -2.48 -19.91
C HIS A 126 8.41 -1.74 -19.21
N SER A 127 8.44 -0.42 -19.34
CA SER A 127 9.37 0.39 -18.56
C SER A 127 9.14 0.19 -17.07
N THR A 128 10.21 -0.11 -16.32
CA THR A 128 10.20 -0.17 -14.86
C THR A 128 10.92 1.01 -14.25
N ARG A 129 10.61 1.31 -13.02
CA ARG A 129 11.20 2.40 -12.25
C ARG A 129 11.46 1.93 -10.84
N ASP A 130 12.62 2.27 -10.33
CA ASP A 130 13.06 1.95 -8.98
C ASP A 130 13.45 3.24 -8.26
N ALA A 131 12.75 3.55 -7.18
CA ALA A 131 12.96 4.76 -6.40
C ALA A 131 13.38 4.43 -4.97
N THR A 132 14.51 4.97 -4.55
CA THR A 132 15.04 4.85 -3.19
C THR A 132 14.81 6.14 -2.40
N PHE A 133 14.29 6.00 -1.20
CA PHE A 133 14.00 7.09 -0.28
C PHE A 133 14.93 7.02 0.92
N THR A 134 15.61 8.11 1.23
CA THR A 134 16.33 8.30 2.47
C THR A 134 15.41 8.96 3.51
N ILE A 135 15.16 8.25 4.60
CA ILE A 135 14.15 8.62 5.60
C ILE A 135 14.74 9.45 6.74
N ASP A 136 14.06 10.52 7.10
CA ASP A 136 14.39 11.38 8.25
C ASP A 136 13.97 10.70 9.56
N GLY A 137 14.91 10.20 10.32
CA GLY A 137 14.68 9.66 11.67
C GLY A 137 13.91 8.35 11.71
N ILE A 138 12.87 8.25 12.53
CA ILE A 138 12.17 7.01 12.84
C ILE A 138 10.74 7.04 12.29
N ALA A 139 10.35 5.98 11.58
CA ALA A 139 8.98 5.78 11.13
C ALA A 139 7.96 5.84 12.28
N LYS A 140 6.82 6.48 12.05
CA LYS A 140 5.72 6.59 13.01
C LYS A 140 4.61 5.60 12.63
N ARG A 141 4.32 4.68 13.53
CA ARG A 141 3.27 3.67 13.33
C ARG A 141 1.91 4.23 13.70
N GLY A 142 0.90 3.93 12.90
CA GLY A 142 -0.45 4.42 13.15
C GLY A 142 -1.52 3.65 12.38
N TRP A 143 -2.72 4.20 12.42
CA TRP A 143 -3.89 3.69 11.72
C TRP A 143 -4.47 4.81 10.87
N THR A 144 -4.76 4.52 9.62
CA THR A 144 -5.30 5.50 8.66
C THR A 144 -6.54 4.96 7.97
N ASP A 145 -7.40 5.86 7.54
CA ASP A 145 -8.49 5.51 6.63
C ASP A 145 -7.91 5.37 5.21
N LEU A 146 -8.38 4.37 4.47
CA LEU A 146 -8.11 4.29 3.04
C LEU A 146 -9.13 5.16 2.30
N PRO A 147 -8.69 6.01 1.37
CA PRO A 147 -9.60 6.71 0.47
C PRO A 147 -10.51 5.72 -0.28
N ALA A 148 -11.77 6.10 -0.51
CA ALA A 148 -12.76 5.18 -1.08
C ALA A 148 -12.42 4.73 -2.51
N ASP A 149 -11.87 5.64 -3.31
CA ASP A 149 -11.36 5.39 -4.66
C ASP A 149 -10.21 4.36 -4.67
N ILE A 150 -9.27 4.51 -3.76
CA ILE A 150 -8.14 3.56 -3.60
C ILE A 150 -8.64 2.20 -3.11
N LYS A 151 -9.59 2.19 -2.19
CA LYS A 151 -10.18 0.94 -1.69
C LYS A 151 -10.87 0.18 -2.81
N GLU A 152 -11.57 0.87 -3.70
CA GLU A 152 -12.23 0.29 -4.87
C GLU A 152 -11.23 -0.23 -5.92
N GLU A 153 -10.09 0.45 -6.11
CA GLU A 153 -9.03 0.02 -7.01
C GLU A 153 -8.31 -1.24 -6.53
N ILE A 154 -8.12 -1.36 -5.20
CA ILE A 154 -7.46 -2.51 -4.57
C ILE A 154 -8.43 -3.69 -4.39
N ASP A 155 -9.66 -3.43 -3.93
CA ASP A 155 -10.69 -4.43 -3.67
C ASP A 155 -11.71 -4.40 -4.81
N TYR A 156 -11.44 -5.20 -5.84
CA TYR A 156 -12.37 -5.39 -6.95
C TYR A 156 -13.67 -6.03 -6.45
N VAL A 157 -14.71 -5.21 -6.26
CA VAL A 157 -16.02 -5.65 -5.78
C VAL A 157 -16.89 -6.07 -6.95
N PHE A 158 -17.65 -7.16 -6.81
CA PHE A 158 -18.67 -7.54 -7.79
C PHE A 158 -19.72 -6.42 -7.92
N ARG A 159 -19.98 -5.97 -9.15
CA ARG A 159 -20.99 -4.96 -9.47
C ARG A 159 -22.07 -5.52 -10.36
N ASP A 160 -23.29 -5.10 -10.13
CA ASP A 160 -24.43 -5.37 -11.01
C ASP A 160 -24.21 -4.75 -12.41
N LEU A 161 -24.89 -5.31 -13.41
CA LEU A 161 -24.94 -4.78 -14.79
C LEU A 161 -25.74 -3.46 -14.89
N ALA A 162 -26.43 -3.06 -13.83
CA ALA A 162 -27.17 -1.82 -13.78
C ALA A 162 -26.22 -0.59 -13.74
N LYS A 163 -26.75 0.56 -14.12
CA LYS A 163 -26.04 1.83 -14.02
C LYS A 163 -25.69 2.12 -12.55
N ILE A 164 -24.42 2.44 -12.26
CA ILE A 164 -23.95 2.78 -10.92
C ILE A 164 -24.72 4.01 -10.42
N ALA A 165 -25.28 3.92 -9.20
CA ALA A 165 -25.90 5.06 -8.54
C ALA A 165 -24.85 6.07 -8.08
N ASP A 166 -25.25 7.34 -7.88
CA ASP A 166 -24.35 8.44 -7.53
C ASP A 166 -23.66 8.28 -6.14
N ASP A 167 -24.08 7.30 -5.33
CA ASP A 167 -23.48 6.93 -4.04
C ASP A 167 -22.29 5.99 -4.14
N GLY A 168 -21.97 5.51 -5.36
CA GLY A 168 -20.80 4.69 -5.63
C GLY A 168 -20.84 3.25 -5.12
N GLU A 169 -21.92 2.84 -4.45
CA GLU A 169 -22.07 1.45 -4.01
C GLU A 169 -22.53 0.54 -5.15
N GLY A 170 -21.85 -0.59 -5.33
CA GLY A 170 -22.25 -1.63 -6.27
C GLY A 170 -23.54 -2.31 -5.79
N SER A 171 -24.56 -2.38 -6.66
CA SER A 171 -25.87 -2.94 -6.34
C SER A 171 -25.97 -4.45 -6.53
N GLY A 172 -24.87 -5.14 -6.81
CA GLY A 172 -24.83 -6.58 -7.03
C GLY A 172 -24.46 -7.39 -5.80
N ASP A 173 -24.99 -8.60 -5.67
CA ASP A 173 -24.62 -9.56 -4.66
C ASP A 173 -23.43 -10.41 -5.12
N ALA A 174 -22.30 -10.35 -4.40
CA ALA A 174 -21.15 -11.19 -4.69
C ALA A 174 -21.45 -12.66 -4.35
N PHE A 175 -20.96 -13.58 -5.19
CA PHE A 175 -21.08 -15.02 -4.98
C PHE A 175 -20.43 -15.45 -3.66
N LYS A 176 -21.15 -16.20 -2.83
CA LYS A 176 -20.68 -16.76 -1.54
C LYS A 176 -20.58 -18.29 -1.64
N ASP A 177 -19.88 -18.90 -0.70
CA ASP A 177 -19.75 -20.36 -0.67
C ASP A 177 -21.11 -21.09 -0.56
N ASP A 178 -22.08 -20.48 0.10
CA ASP A 178 -23.45 -21.01 0.23
C ASP A 178 -24.26 -20.93 -1.06
N ASP A 179 -23.79 -20.15 -2.05
CA ASP A 179 -24.45 -20.01 -3.37
C ASP A 179 -24.06 -21.13 -4.35
N ARG A 180 -23.18 -22.06 -3.92
CA ARG A 180 -22.75 -23.19 -4.74
C ARG A 180 -23.93 -24.11 -5.08
N GLY A 181 -24.21 -24.23 -6.36
CA GLY A 181 -25.34 -25.04 -6.86
C GLY A 181 -26.70 -24.33 -6.87
N VAL A 182 -26.77 -23.09 -6.37
CA VAL A 182 -27.98 -22.25 -6.49
C VAL A 182 -28.26 -21.97 -7.97
N GLY A 183 -29.54 -22.07 -8.39
CA GLY A 183 -29.96 -21.86 -9.77
C GLY A 183 -29.94 -23.14 -10.65
N ALA A 184 -29.33 -24.21 -10.23
CA ALA A 184 -29.29 -25.45 -11.02
C ALA A 184 -30.68 -26.17 -11.07
N ASN A 185 -31.50 -26.01 -10.03
CA ASN A 185 -32.76 -26.74 -9.84
C ASN A 185 -34.00 -25.85 -9.66
N GLU A 186 -33.89 -24.54 -9.77
CA GLU A 186 -35.01 -23.60 -9.55
C GLU A 186 -36.14 -23.69 -10.59
N LYS A 187 -35.96 -24.44 -11.68
CA LYS A 187 -36.96 -24.62 -12.72
C LYS A 187 -38.04 -25.65 -12.42
N GLU A 188 -37.88 -26.49 -11.38
CA GLU A 188 -38.86 -27.57 -11.08
C GLU A 188 -39.95 -27.16 -10.09
N GLU A 189 -39.83 -26.07 -9.33
CA GLU A 189 -40.88 -25.68 -8.37
C GLU A 189 -41.97 -24.76 -8.93
N ALA A 190 -41.85 -24.27 -10.15
CA ALA A 190 -42.83 -23.34 -10.75
C ALA A 190 -44.01 -24.00 -11.45
N THR A 191 -44.16 -25.34 -11.42
CA THR A 191 -45.27 -26.06 -12.07
C THR A 191 -45.94 -27.06 -11.15
N ASN A 192 -46.66 -26.56 -10.13
CA ASN A 192 -47.77 -27.32 -9.56
C ASN A 192 -48.93 -26.38 -9.21
N PRO A 193 -49.88 -26.12 -10.13
CA PRO A 193 -51.12 -25.44 -9.77
C PRO A 193 -51.94 -26.45 -8.95
N ALA A 194 -52.21 -26.12 -7.69
CA ALA A 194 -53.09 -26.83 -6.83
C ALA A 194 -54.49 -27.02 -7.49
N ASN A 195 -54.91 -28.25 -7.50
CA ASN A 195 -56.27 -28.64 -7.72
C ASN A 195 -57.03 -28.59 -6.40
#